data_dcb9d6d7ad0080610c40d3dcc078d6a4
#
_entry.id   dcb9d6d7ad0080610c40d3dcc078d6a4
#
_cell.length_a   1.000
_cell.length_b   1.000
_cell.length_c   1.000
_cell.angle_alpha   90.00
_cell.angle_beta   90.00
_cell.angle_gamma   90.00
#
_symmetry.space_group_name_H-M   'P 1'
#
loop_
_entity.id
_entity.type
_entity.pdbx_description
1 polymer ?
#
loop_
_entity_poly.entity_id
_entity_poly.type
_entity_poly.pdbx_seq_one_letter_code
_entity_poly.pdbx_strand_id
1 'polypeptide(L)'
;MKLKTTHDVDALWRAATAAAVLGAAIETGLLWLLGEKPLSALEIVQALGIPGKRGYYWLQLLENVGILESGPHGYAPSSLVRETILETRSEESWKHLVVDERERIAGVSNLAPYIREPGSIWAAQGLPARTDYVAKMRSNPARAREFTRMLFEVHQPLAKAVSELLGGLLDMTGVQRLMDFGGGSGVVSMALLRKYPALQATVVDIENVCIAGREIATEEGLADRISYHPAEFAHDEFPTGFDLVIKCDVIVFGVWLFKKLWQVLKPGGRLVFVEHLSPTEYSAPPTRVEWTFLDSLVDPYFSIPTLTQVQSMLTQAGFQLMPGQHTFGPGWVVFQARK
;
A
#
# COMPACT_ATOMS: atom_id res chain seq x y z
N MET A 1 -4.70 -10.32 16.24
CA MET A 1 -4.99 -11.41 17.22
C MET A 1 -5.53 -10.77 18.50
N LYS A 2 -6.65 -11.25 19.06
CA LYS A 2 -7.14 -10.80 20.38
C LYS A 2 -6.74 -11.83 21.42
N LEU A 3 -6.02 -11.41 22.46
CA LEU A 3 -5.55 -12.30 23.53
C LEU A 3 -6.74 -12.74 24.38
N LYS A 4 -6.87 -14.03 24.67
CA LYS A 4 -7.93 -14.64 25.48
C LYS A 4 -7.37 -15.59 26.55
N THR A 5 -6.18 -16.12 26.34
CA THR A 5 -5.54 -17.13 27.20
C THR A 5 -4.06 -16.80 27.39
N THR A 6 -3.42 -17.43 28.38
CA THR A 6 -1.96 -17.36 28.58
C THR A 6 -1.22 -17.87 27.33
N HIS A 7 -1.78 -18.88 26.67
CA HIS A 7 -1.19 -19.41 25.42
C HIS A 7 -1.13 -18.36 24.31
N ASP A 8 -2.14 -17.47 24.21
CA ASP A 8 -2.13 -16.39 23.21
C ASP A 8 -1.01 -15.39 23.48
N VAL A 9 -0.68 -15.13 24.75
CA VAL A 9 0.46 -14.26 25.14
C VAL A 9 1.78 -14.90 24.70
N ASP A 10 1.96 -16.20 24.98
CA ASP A 10 3.16 -16.94 24.55
C ASP A 10 3.26 -17.00 23.01
N ALA A 11 2.13 -17.18 22.33
CA ALA A 11 2.07 -17.16 20.87
C ALA A 11 2.47 -15.79 20.30
N LEU A 12 2.05 -14.69 20.95
CA LEU A 12 2.45 -13.34 20.53
C LEU A 12 3.95 -13.11 20.59
N TRP A 13 4.63 -13.58 21.67
CA TRP A 13 6.09 -13.52 21.78
C TRP A 13 6.81 -14.34 20.68
N ARG A 14 6.24 -15.50 20.30
CA ARG A 14 6.79 -16.36 19.24
C ARG A 14 6.50 -15.84 17.83
N ALA A 15 5.49 -14.98 17.67
CA ALA A 15 5.11 -14.44 16.37
C ALA A 15 6.26 -13.68 15.69
N ALA A 16 7.12 -13.01 16.45
CA ALA A 16 8.31 -12.34 15.90
C ALA A 16 9.27 -13.32 15.22
N THR A 17 9.50 -14.51 15.82
CA THR A 17 10.33 -15.56 15.21
C THR A 17 9.63 -16.15 13.98
N ALA A 18 8.32 -16.39 14.05
CA ALA A 18 7.54 -16.90 12.92
C ALA A 18 7.58 -15.93 11.72
N ALA A 19 7.42 -14.64 11.96
CA ALA A 19 7.55 -13.61 10.93
C ALA A 19 8.97 -13.60 10.30
N ALA A 20 10.02 -13.70 11.13
CA ALA A 20 11.40 -13.71 10.65
C ALA A 20 11.71 -14.95 9.79
N VAL A 21 11.23 -16.13 10.16
CA VAL A 21 11.48 -17.36 9.37
C VAL A 21 10.68 -17.38 8.06
N LEU A 22 9.47 -16.80 8.04
CA LEU A 22 8.70 -16.58 6.80
C LEU A 22 9.45 -15.58 5.90
N GLY A 23 9.90 -14.46 6.46
CA GLY A 23 10.68 -13.48 5.71
C GLY A 23 11.92 -14.10 5.07
N ALA A 24 12.66 -14.93 5.83
CA ALA A 24 13.81 -15.66 5.29
C ALA A 24 13.41 -16.62 4.16
N ALA A 25 12.26 -17.33 4.26
CA ALA A 25 11.78 -18.22 3.21
C ALA A 25 11.42 -17.48 1.91
N ILE A 26 10.89 -16.26 2.05
CA ILE A 26 10.59 -15.38 0.92
C ILE A 26 11.89 -14.86 0.29
N GLU A 27 12.79 -14.27 1.08
CA GLU A 27 14.01 -13.64 0.57
C GLU A 27 15.01 -14.62 -0.05
N THR A 28 15.08 -15.86 0.47
CA THR A 28 15.93 -16.90 -0.12
C THR A 28 15.32 -17.56 -1.37
N GLY A 29 14.07 -17.24 -1.72
CA GLY A 29 13.36 -17.85 -2.82
C GLY A 29 12.86 -19.28 -2.52
N LEU A 30 12.92 -19.74 -1.26
CA LEU A 30 12.53 -21.11 -0.89
C LEU A 30 11.12 -21.46 -1.36
N LEU A 31 10.15 -20.55 -1.19
CA LEU A 31 8.75 -20.82 -1.52
C LEU A 31 8.56 -21.03 -3.02
N TRP A 32 9.24 -20.25 -3.87
CA TRP A 32 9.19 -20.42 -5.34
C TRP A 32 9.94 -21.68 -5.80
N LEU A 33 11.12 -21.95 -5.20
CA LEU A 33 11.84 -23.20 -5.45
C LEU A 33 10.96 -24.44 -5.18
N LEU A 34 10.25 -24.46 -4.05
CA LEU A 34 9.33 -25.54 -3.68
C LEU A 34 7.98 -25.46 -4.40
N GLY A 35 7.65 -24.30 -4.95
CA GLY A 35 6.46 -24.10 -5.79
C GLY A 35 6.51 -24.93 -7.07
N GLU A 36 7.71 -25.15 -7.64
CA GLU A 36 7.93 -25.95 -8.84
C GLU A 36 7.77 -27.46 -8.57
N LYS A 37 8.37 -27.95 -7.48
CA LYS A 37 8.28 -29.36 -7.06
C LYS A 37 8.67 -29.51 -5.60
N PRO A 38 8.15 -30.53 -4.90
CA PRO A 38 8.64 -30.91 -3.58
C PRO A 38 10.12 -31.33 -3.62
N LEU A 39 10.85 -30.94 -2.56
CA LEU A 39 12.26 -31.29 -2.39
C LEU A 39 12.52 -31.86 -0.99
N SER A 40 13.45 -32.82 -0.87
CA SER A 40 13.94 -33.27 0.43
C SER A 40 14.70 -32.17 1.18
N ALA A 41 14.76 -32.28 2.50
CA ALA A 41 15.52 -31.32 3.32
C ALA A 41 17.00 -31.19 2.90
N LEU A 42 17.61 -32.28 2.44
CA LEU A 42 18.98 -32.27 1.95
C LEU A 42 19.12 -31.47 0.66
N GLU A 43 18.23 -31.70 -0.32
CA GLU A 43 18.23 -30.93 -1.57
C GLU A 43 18.02 -29.43 -1.33
N ILE A 44 17.11 -29.06 -0.41
CA ILE A 44 16.85 -27.66 -0.06
C ILE A 44 18.10 -27.01 0.53
N VAL A 45 18.72 -27.60 1.55
CA VAL A 45 19.89 -26.99 2.20
C VAL A 45 21.08 -26.89 1.25
N GLN A 46 21.23 -27.83 0.30
CA GLN A 46 22.24 -27.76 -0.76
C GLN A 46 21.94 -26.65 -1.76
N ALA A 47 20.72 -26.57 -2.25
CA ALA A 47 20.30 -25.56 -3.23
C ALA A 47 20.43 -24.14 -2.69
N LEU A 48 20.12 -23.92 -1.40
CA LEU A 48 20.17 -22.61 -0.77
C LEU A 48 21.50 -22.31 -0.06
N GLY A 49 22.44 -23.25 -0.03
CA GLY A 49 23.74 -23.08 0.63
C GLY A 49 23.63 -22.92 2.16
N ILE A 50 22.63 -23.51 2.80
CA ILE A 50 22.37 -23.37 4.24
C ILE A 50 23.12 -24.48 5.01
N PRO A 51 23.76 -24.19 6.16
CA PRO A 51 24.33 -25.23 7.00
C PRO A 51 23.27 -26.28 7.40
N GLY A 52 23.57 -27.59 7.19
CA GLY A 52 22.56 -28.66 7.24
C GLY A 52 21.67 -28.64 8.49
N LYS A 53 22.25 -28.68 9.72
CA LYS A 53 21.43 -28.67 10.95
C LYS A 53 20.55 -27.43 11.07
N ARG A 54 21.08 -26.26 10.71
CA ARG A 54 20.29 -25.01 10.72
C ARG A 54 19.13 -25.07 9.74
N GLY A 55 19.38 -25.53 8.51
CA GLY A 55 18.35 -25.67 7.49
C GLY A 55 17.27 -26.66 7.92
N TYR A 56 17.64 -27.82 8.47
CA TYR A 56 16.65 -28.80 8.94
C TYR A 56 15.74 -28.25 10.04
N TYR A 57 16.29 -27.54 11.03
CA TYR A 57 15.47 -26.92 12.09
C TYR A 57 14.61 -25.77 11.55
N TRP A 58 15.11 -25.00 10.57
CA TRP A 58 14.33 -23.96 9.92
C TRP A 58 13.14 -24.54 9.14
N LEU A 59 13.35 -25.62 8.37
CA LEU A 59 12.27 -26.30 7.65
C LEU A 59 11.20 -26.85 8.61
N GLN A 60 11.63 -27.50 9.72
CA GLN A 60 10.71 -27.97 10.75
C GLN A 60 9.92 -26.83 11.39
N LEU A 61 10.53 -25.67 11.60
CA LEU A 61 9.82 -24.50 12.15
C LEU A 61 8.83 -23.95 11.14
N LEU A 62 9.17 -23.85 9.84
CA LEU A 62 8.27 -23.46 8.77
C LEU A 62 7.07 -24.41 8.66
N GLU A 63 7.28 -25.71 8.81
CA GLU A 63 6.22 -26.72 8.86
C GLU A 63 5.36 -26.56 10.11
N ASN A 64 5.97 -26.38 11.28
CA ASN A 64 5.25 -26.21 12.55
C ASN A 64 4.33 -24.97 12.57
N VAL A 65 4.68 -23.92 11.85
CA VAL A 65 3.83 -22.71 11.71
C VAL A 65 2.91 -22.77 10.49
N GLY A 66 2.87 -23.88 9.76
CA GLY A 66 1.95 -24.11 8.64
C GLY A 66 2.34 -23.42 7.33
N ILE A 67 3.59 -22.99 7.19
CA ILE A 67 4.10 -22.42 5.94
C ILE A 67 4.45 -23.51 4.93
N LEU A 68 5.06 -24.59 5.40
CA LEU A 68 5.38 -25.77 4.61
C LEU A 68 4.58 -26.98 5.10
N GLU A 69 4.45 -27.95 4.22
CA GLU A 69 3.95 -29.30 4.50
C GLU A 69 4.99 -30.33 4.06
N SER A 70 5.20 -31.39 4.85
CA SER A 70 6.06 -32.50 4.47
C SER A 70 5.23 -33.67 3.97
N GLY A 71 5.75 -34.37 2.94
CA GLY A 71 5.10 -35.54 2.35
C GLY A 71 6.14 -36.56 1.86
N PRO A 72 5.68 -37.63 1.16
CA PRO A 72 6.57 -38.68 0.66
C PRO A 72 7.66 -38.21 -0.30
N HIS A 73 7.46 -37.05 -0.92
CA HIS A 73 8.38 -36.45 -1.90
C HIS A 73 9.21 -35.29 -1.34
N GLY A 74 9.09 -34.97 -0.03
CA GLY A 74 9.77 -33.88 0.64
C GLY A 74 8.84 -32.75 1.06
N TYR A 75 9.40 -31.57 1.23
CA TYR A 75 8.68 -30.35 1.62
C TYR A 75 8.06 -29.66 0.41
N ALA A 76 6.88 -29.10 0.61
CA ALA A 76 6.19 -28.23 -0.33
C ALA A 76 5.55 -27.05 0.41
N PRO A 77 5.26 -25.91 -0.25
CA PRO A 77 4.43 -24.84 0.33
C PRO A 77 3.03 -25.39 0.65
N SER A 78 2.48 -25.02 1.82
CA SER A 78 1.09 -25.37 2.14
C SER A 78 0.11 -24.79 1.12
N SER A 79 -1.11 -25.35 1.04
CA SER A 79 -2.15 -24.82 0.14
C SER A 79 -2.42 -23.34 0.38
N LEU A 80 -2.49 -22.93 1.65
CA LEU A 80 -2.68 -21.52 2.03
C LEU A 80 -1.54 -20.63 1.50
N VAL A 81 -0.29 -21.06 1.60
CA VAL A 81 0.87 -20.29 1.12
C VAL A 81 0.87 -20.22 -0.41
N ARG A 82 0.47 -21.27 -1.12
CA ARG A 82 0.29 -21.21 -2.57
C ARG A 82 -0.71 -20.14 -2.97
N GLU A 83 -1.91 -20.22 -2.42
CA GLU A 83 -3.02 -19.31 -2.73
C GLU A 83 -2.73 -17.85 -2.33
N THR A 84 -2.03 -17.62 -1.21
CA THR A 84 -1.84 -16.27 -0.65
C THR A 84 -0.52 -15.62 -1.02
N ILE A 85 0.52 -16.41 -1.32
CA ILE A 85 1.85 -15.88 -1.65
C ILE A 85 2.19 -16.15 -3.13
N LEU A 86 2.23 -17.42 -3.54
CA LEU A 86 2.76 -17.75 -4.86
C LEU A 86 1.84 -17.30 -6.02
N GLU A 87 0.52 -17.27 -5.79
CA GLU A 87 -0.48 -16.94 -6.81
C GLU A 87 -0.95 -15.49 -6.79
N THR A 88 -0.52 -14.70 -5.79
CA THR A 88 -1.04 -13.32 -5.65
C THR A 88 -0.12 -12.24 -6.18
N ARG A 89 1.20 -12.41 -6.04
CA ARG A 89 2.19 -11.39 -6.41
C ARG A 89 3.48 -12.04 -6.87
N SER A 90 4.30 -11.25 -7.56
CA SER A 90 5.65 -11.67 -7.96
C SER A 90 6.58 -11.89 -6.75
N GLU A 91 7.62 -12.69 -6.97
CA GLU A 91 8.67 -12.93 -5.97
C GLU A 91 9.33 -11.62 -5.53
N GLU A 92 9.61 -10.73 -6.47
CA GLU A 92 10.21 -9.43 -6.24
C GLU A 92 9.33 -8.57 -5.32
N SER A 93 8.03 -8.51 -5.57
CA SER A 93 7.08 -7.77 -4.73
C SER A 93 7.03 -8.31 -3.31
N TRP A 94 7.04 -9.62 -3.15
CA TRP A 94 7.08 -10.23 -1.82
C TRP A 94 8.39 -9.97 -1.08
N LYS A 95 9.55 -10.10 -1.75
CA LYS A 95 10.86 -9.75 -1.17
C LYS A 95 10.88 -8.29 -0.71
N HIS A 96 10.30 -7.41 -1.50
CA HIS A 96 10.21 -5.99 -1.18
C HIS A 96 9.39 -5.73 0.08
N LEU A 97 8.21 -6.36 0.18
CA LEU A 97 7.35 -6.30 1.38
C LEU A 97 8.09 -6.79 2.64
N VAL A 98 8.86 -7.87 2.54
CA VAL A 98 9.63 -8.39 3.67
C VAL A 98 10.71 -7.41 4.14
N VAL A 99 11.39 -6.75 3.20
CA VAL A 99 12.39 -5.72 3.53
C VAL A 99 11.74 -4.53 4.23
N ASP A 100 10.59 -4.05 3.74
CA ASP A 100 9.84 -2.96 4.36
C ASP A 100 9.36 -3.33 5.77
N GLU A 101 8.84 -4.55 5.96
CA GLU A 101 8.42 -5.02 7.28
C GLU A 101 9.59 -5.13 8.26
N ARG A 102 10.75 -5.57 7.80
CA ARG A 102 11.96 -5.64 8.64
C ARG A 102 12.42 -4.26 9.09
N GLU A 103 12.44 -3.27 8.20
CA GLU A 103 12.73 -1.88 8.54
C GLU A 103 11.73 -1.35 9.58
N ARG A 104 10.46 -1.73 9.45
CA ARG A 104 9.37 -1.37 10.35
C ARG A 104 9.54 -1.99 11.74
N ILE A 105 9.81 -3.29 11.80
CA ILE A 105 10.01 -4.04 13.04
C ILE A 105 11.28 -3.57 13.77
N ALA A 106 12.33 -3.24 13.06
CA ALA A 106 13.58 -2.77 13.66
C ALA A 106 13.36 -1.54 14.55
N GLY A 107 12.52 -0.59 14.14
CA GLY A 107 12.20 0.59 14.94
C GLY A 107 11.42 0.30 16.22
N VAL A 108 10.58 -0.75 16.23
CA VAL A 108 9.72 -1.08 17.37
C VAL A 108 10.24 -2.21 18.25
N SER A 109 11.27 -2.93 17.83
CA SER A 109 11.83 -4.06 18.58
C SER A 109 12.36 -3.68 19.97
N ASN A 110 12.77 -2.43 20.15
CA ASN A 110 13.22 -1.86 21.43
C ASN A 110 12.41 -0.61 21.79
N LEU A 111 11.09 -0.71 21.80
CA LEU A 111 10.19 0.44 21.94
C LEU A 111 10.22 1.09 23.33
N ALA A 112 10.39 0.32 24.41
CA ALA A 112 10.19 0.80 25.78
C ALA A 112 11.01 2.05 26.17
N PRO A 113 12.31 2.19 25.82
CA PRO A 113 13.06 3.41 26.10
C PRO A 113 12.58 4.63 25.30
N TYR A 114 11.99 4.42 24.15
CA TYR A 114 11.67 5.46 23.15
C TYR A 114 10.18 5.81 23.06
N ILE A 115 9.29 5.10 23.74
CA ILE A 115 7.83 5.39 23.68
C ILE A 115 7.46 6.81 24.15
N ARG A 116 8.35 7.46 24.90
CA ARG A 116 8.20 8.84 25.39
C ARG A 116 8.99 9.85 24.59
N GLU A 117 9.65 9.44 23.53
CA GLU A 117 10.45 10.33 22.67
C GLU A 117 9.51 11.34 21.99
N PRO A 118 9.78 12.65 22.11
CA PRO A 118 8.91 13.67 21.51
C PRO A 118 9.08 13.82 20.01
N GLY A 119 10.06 13.16 19.41
CA GLY A 119 10.33 13.15 17.97
C GLY A 119 10.26 11.76 17.36
N SER A 120 10.92 11.57 16.22
CA SER A 120 11.02 10.26 15.57
C SER A 120 11.83 9.27 16.40
N ILE A 121 11.25 8.14 16.74
CA ILE A 121 11.97 7.08 17.48
C ILE A 121 13.06 6.40 16.64
N TRP A 122 12.93 6.41 15.30
CA TRP A 122 13.99 5.90 14.42
C TRP A 122 15.24 6.79 14.50
N ALA A 123 15.04 8.10 14.44
CA ALA A 123 16.13 9.07 14.60
C ALA A 123 16.80 8.94 15.98
N ALA A 124 16.01 8.81 17.04
CA ALA A 124 16.50 8.62 18.40
C ALA A 124 17.32 7.33 18.59
N GLN A 125 17.04 6.29 17.80
CA GLN A 125 17.78 5.02 17.79
C GLN A 125 18.97 5.03 16.82
N GLY A 126 19.20 6.12 16.07
CA GLY A 126 20.21 6.15 15.01
C GLY A 126 19.90 5.23 13.82
N LEU A 127 18.65 4.82 13.68
CA LEU A 127 18.18 4.03 12.55
C LEU A 127 17.88 4.93 11.34
N PRO A 128 18.01 4.42 10.11
CA PRO A 128 17.59 5.16 8.92
C PRO A 128 16.13 5.62 9.07
N ALA A 129 15.90 6.89 8.83
CA ALA A 129 14.56 7.43 8.92
C ALA A 129 13.64 6.72 7.90
N ARG A 130 12.64 6.01 8.41
CA ARG A 130 11.53 5.49 7.59
C ARG A 130 10.72 6.63 6.94
N THR A 131 10.96 7.82 7.35
CA THR A 131 10.08 8.94 7.50
C THR A 131 9.83 9.79 6.30
N ASP A 132 10.68 9.80 5.33
CA ASP A 132 10.45 10.68 4.19
C ASP A 132 10.25 9.85 2.93
N TYR A 133 8.99 9.39 2.75
CA TYR A 133 8.58 8.72 1.53
C TYR A 133 8.99 9.53 0.30
N VAL A 134 8.73 10.84 0.32
CA VAL A 134 9.03 11.74 -0.79
C VAL A 134 10.54 11.82 -1.03
N ALA A 135 11.34 12.07 0.00
CA ALA A 135 12.80 12.10 -0.12
C ALA A 135 13.37 10.75 -0.55
N LYS A 136 12.85 9.65 -0.01
CA LYS A 136 13.28 8.28 -0.35
C LYS A 136 12.99 7.95 -1.82
N MET A 137 11.79 8.29 -2.32
CA MET A 137 11.41 8.06 -3.72
C MET A 137 12.19 8.96 -4.68
N ARG A 138 12.56 10.17 -4.27
CA ARG A 138 13.38 11.09 -5.08
C ARG A 138 14.83 10.68 -5.16
N SER A 139 15.42 10.34 -4.02
CA SER A 139 16.87 10.08 -3.94
C SER A 139 17.28 8.73 -4.51
N ASN A 140 16.35 7.78 -4.67
CA ASN A 140 16.64 6.43 -5.12
C ASN A 140 15.65 5.97 -6.21
N PRO A 141 15.96 6.19 -7.51
CA PRO A 141 15.09 5.77 -8.61
C PRO A 141 14.83 4.26 -8.66
N ALA A 142 15.82 3.42 -8.32
CA ALA A 142 15.64 1.98 -8.29
C ALA A 142 14.60 1.59 -7.22
N ARG A 143 14.74 2.15 -6.02
CA ARG A 143 13.78 1.93 -4.94
C ARG A 143 12.38 2.42 -5.29
N ALA A 144 12.27 3.59 -5.92
CA ALA A 144 10.98 4.11 -6.37
C ALA A 144 10.32 3.17 -7.38
N ARG A 145 11.10 2.65 -8.34
CA ARG A 145 10.62 1.69 -9.33
C ARG A 145 10.12 0.39 -8.70
N GLU A 146 10.91 -0.22 -7.83
CA GLU A 146 10.57 -1.46 -7.13
C GLU A 146 9.30 -1.27 -6.26
N PHE A 147 9.27 -0.20 -5.46
CA PHE A 147 8.15 0.11 -4.58
C PHE A 147 6.86 0.39 -5.37
N THR A 148 6.94 1.13 -6.48
CA THR A 148 5.78 1.42 -7.33
C THR A 148 5.23 0.15 -7.98
N ARG A 149 6.10 -0.77 -8.43
CA ARG A 149 5.70 -2.08 -8.98
C ARG A 149 5.05 -2.97 -7.92
N MET A 150 5.63 -3.02 -6.74
CA MET A 150 5.04 -3.75 -5.60
C MET A 150 3.65 -3.20 -5.27
N LEU A 151 3.48 -1.88 -5.17
CA LEU A 151 2.18 -1.26 -4.90
C LEU A 151 1.18 -1.48 -6.05
N PHE A 152 1.63 -1.55 -7.30
CA PHE A 152 0.78 -1.91 -8.42
C PHE A 152 0.13 -3.28 -8.21
N GLU A 153 0.90 -4.29 -7.83
CA GLU A 153 0.37 -5.63 -7.54
C GLU A 153 -0.51 -5.66 -6.28
N VAL A 154 -0.07 -4.99 -5.21
CA VAL A 154 -0.80 -4.93 -3.92
C VAL A 154 -2.18 -4.29 -4.08
N HIS A 155 -2.30 -3.26 -4.93
CA HIS A 155 -3.52 -2.49 -5.08
C HIS A 155 -4.45 -2.99 -6.21
N GLN A 156 -4.13 -4.08 -6.92
CA GLN A 156 -5.05 -4.65 -7.92
C GLN A 156 -6.46 -4.94 -7.37
N PRO A 157 -6.62 -5.58 -6.19
CA PRO A 157 -7.96 -5.81 -5.63
C PRO A 157 -8.71 -4.51 -5.30
N LEU A 158 -7.99 -3.50 -4.76
CA LEU A 158 -8.56 -2.18 -4.48
C LEU A 158 -9.01 -1.49 -5.78
N ALA A 159 -8.16 -1.48 -6.79
CA ALA A 159 -8.46 -0.86 -8.08
C ALA A 159 -9.68 -1.47 -8.76
N LYS A 160 -9.82 -2.80 -8.70
CA LYS A 160 -11.00 -3.52 -9.17
C LYS A 160 -12.24 -3.07 -8.40
N ALA A 161 -12.20 -3.12 -7.07
CA ALA A 161 -13.34 -2.75 -6.22
C ALA A 161 -13.75 -1.27 -6.42
N VAL A 162 -12.79 -0.34 -6.51
CA VAL A 162 -13.04 1.08 -6.78
C VAL A 162 -13.68 1.26 -8.15
N SER A 163 -13.16 0.61 -9.19
CA SER A 163 -13.71 0.69 -10.54
C SER A 163 -15.15 0.17 -10.63
N GLU A 164 -15.47 -0.92 -9.93
CA GLU A 164 -16.83 -1.46 -9.86
C GLU A 164 -17.76 -0.52 -9.11
N LEU A 165 -17.35 -0.04 -7.93
CA LEU A 165 -18.13 0.86 -7.10
C LEU A 165 -18.41 2.20 -7.79
N LEU A 166 -17.41 2.84 -8.37
CA LEU A 166 -17.56 4.11 -9.06
C LEU A 166 -18.47 3.99 -10.27
N GLY A 167 -18.47 2.85 -10.95
CA GLY A 167 -19.41 2.59 -12.05
C GLY A 167 -20.87 2.53 -11.64
N GLY A 168 -21.19 2.26 -10.37
CA GLY A 168 -22.52 2.31 -9.80
C GLY A 168 -22.88 3.66 -9.14
N LEU A 169 -21.88 4.42 -8.72
CA LEU A 169 -22.06 5.68 -7.98
C LEU A 169 -21.95 6.93 -8.85
N LEU A 170 -21.21 6.86 -9.95
CA LEU A 170 -20.94 7.99 -10.80
C LEU A 170 -21.69 7.86 -12.12
N ASP A 171 -22.39 8.91 -12.47
CA ASP A 171 -22.72 9.10 -13.89
C ASP A 171 -21.44 9.49 -14.63
N MET A 172 -20.89 8.55 -15.40
CA MET A 172 -19.70 8.74 -16.22
C MET A 172 -19.98 9.34 -17.58
N THR A 173 -21.24 9.67 -17.87
CA THR A 173 -21.64 10.31 -19.14
C THR A 173 -20.92 11.65 -19.31
N GLY A 174 -20.19 11.80 -20.41
CA GLY A 174 -19.43 13.01 -20.70
C GLY A 174 -18.11 13.18 -19.92
N VAL A 175 -17.76 12.26 -19.03
CA VAL A 175 -16.44 12.27 -18.35
C VAL A 175 -15.38 11.75 -19.32
N GLN A 176 -14.47 12.62 -19.72
CA GLN A 176 -13.40 12.30 -20.67
C GLN A 176 -12.01 12.40 -20.04
N ARG A 177 -11.81 13.29 -19.05
CA ARG A 177 -10.52 13.57 -18.47
C ARG A 177 -10.52 13.33 -16.95
N LEU A 178 -9.78 12.33 -16.54
CA LEU A 178 -9.54 11.95 -15.14
C LEU A 178 -8.16 12.43 -14.69
N MET A 179 -8.08 13.02 -13.50
CA MET A 179 -6.84 13.19 -12.75
C MET A 179 -6.81 12.19 -11.59
N ASP A 180 -5.76 11.42 -11.50
CA ASP A 180 -5.47 10.50 -10.39
C ASP A 180 -4.40 11.14 -9.51
N PHE A 181 -4.84 11.77 -8.41
CA PHE A 181 -3.97 12.51 -7.53
C PHE A 181 -3.26 11.57 -6.55
N GLY A 182 -1.92 11.55 -6.60
CA GLY A 182 -1.11 10.60 -5.86
C GLY A 182 -1.31 9.16 -6.33
N GLY A 183 -1.65 8.97 -7.61
CA GLY A 183 -2.08 7.69 -8.16
C GLY A 183 -0.97 6.64 -8.30
N GLY A 184 0.28 6.97 -7.95
CA GLY A 184 1.39 6.04 -7.95
C GLY A 184 1.62 5.40 -9.32
N SER A 185 1.44 4.09 -9.39
CA SER A 185 1.48 3.32 -10.64
C SER A 185 0.35 3.65 -11.62
N GLY A 186 -0.72 4.29 -11.16
CA GLY A 186 -1.94 4.51 -11.93
C GLY A 186 -2.89 3.30 -11.95
N VAL A 187 -2.75 2.34 -11.06
CA VAL A 187 -3.52 1.09 -11.06
C VAL A 187 -5.03 1.32 -11.01
N VAL A 188 -5.50 2.31 -10.23
CA VAL A 188 -6.92 2.69 -10.16
C VAL A 188 -7.37 3.31 -11.49
N SER A 189 -6.58 4.23 -12.03
CA SER A 189 -6.81 4.81 -13.35
C SER A 189 -6.87 3.74 -14.44
N MET A 190 -5.94 2.77 -14.45
CA MET A 190 -5.91 1.69 -15.44
C MET A 190 -7.17 0.81 -15.37
N ALA A 191 -7.67 0.52 -14.16
CA ALA A 191 -8.92 -0.22 -14.00
C ALA A 191 -10.13 0.54 -14.58
N LEU A 192 -10.17 1.87 -14.39
CA LEU A 192 -11.20 2.72 -14.97
C LEU A 192 -11.07 2.85 -16.49
N LEU A 193 -9.85 2.99 -17.02
CA LEU A 193 -9.60 3.06 -18.45
C LEU A 193 -10.04 1.80 -19.19
N ARG A 194 -9.87 0.62 -18.58
CA ARG A 194 -10.39 -0.64 -19.14
C ARG A 194 -11.90 -0.67 -19.21
N LYS A 195 -12.58 -0.08 -18.24
CA LYS A 195 -14.04 -0.02 -18.17
C LYS A 195 -14.65 1.07 -19.06
N TYR A 196 -13.96 2.21 -19.23
CA TYR A 196 -14.44 3.37 -19.96
C TYR A 196 -13.51 3.71 -21.13
N PRO A 197 -13.77 3.20 -22.36
CA PRO A 197 -12.87 3.35 -23.50
C PRO A 197 -12.56 4.79 -23.92
N ALA A 198 -13.50 5.72 -23.72
CA ALA A 198 -13.33 7.14 -24.07
C ALA A 198 -12.56 7.95 -23.01
N LEU A 199 -12.29 7.37 -21.83
CA LEU A 199 -11.61 8.06 -20.75
C LEU A 199 -10.10 8.17 -21.02
N GLN A 200 -9.56 9.34 -20.68
CA GLN A 200 -8.13 9.64 -20.62
C GLN A 200 -7.76 9.95 -19.18
N ALA A 201 -6.64 9.44 -18.68
CA ALA A 201 -6.19 9.69 -17.32
C ALA A 201 -4.85 10.43 -17.27
N THR A 202 -4.68 11.26 -16.25
CA THR A 202 -3.39 11.85 -15.90
C THR A 202 -3.11 11.54 -14.43
N VAL A 203 -2.09 10.77 -14.17
CA VAL A 203 -1.56 10.51 -12.81
C VAL A 203 -0.66 11.66 -12.43
N VAL A 204 -0.83 12.21 -11.23
CA VAL A 204 0.04 13.24 -10.66
C VAL A 204 0.75 12.65 -9.45
N ASP A 205 2.07 12.53 -9.51
CA ASP A 205 2.89 11.93 -8.45
C ASP A 205 4.35 12.41 -8.55
N ILE A 206 5.22 11.91 -7.69
CA ILE A 206 6.66 12.17 -7.68
C ILE A 206 7.30 11.69 -8.99
N GLU A 207 8.33 12.37 -9.49
CA GLU A 207 8.94 12.10 -10.78
C GLU A 207 9.36 10.62 -10.97
N ASN A 208 10.12 10.03 -10.03
CA ASN A 208 10.56 8.64 -10.15
C ASN A 208 9.40 7.64 -10.10
N VAL A 209 8.33 7.96 -9.37
CA VAL A 209 7.08 7.19 -9.35
C VAL A 209 6.37 7.28 -10.69
N CYS A 210 6.31 8.47 -11.28
CA CYS A 210 5.77 8.68 -12.63
C CYS A 210 6.55 7.92 -13.71
N ILE A 211 7.88 7.83 -13.58
CA ILE A 211 8.71 7.04 -14.51
C ILE A 211 8.32 5.56 -14.43
N ALA A 212 8.27 5.00 -13.22
CA ALA A 212 7.85 3.60 -13.01
C ALA A 212 6.41 3.34 -13.47
N GLY A 213 5.50 4.29 -13.23
CA GLY A 213 4.11 4.20 -13.69
C GLY A 213 3.99 4.14 -15.22
N ARG A 214 4.79 4.93 -15.96
CA ARG A 214 4.82 4.88 -17.44
C ARG A 214 5.29 3.52 -17.96
N GLU A 215 6.31 2.92 -17.34
CA GLU A 215 6.76 1.57 -17.69
C GLU A 215 5.61 0.57 -17.52
N ILE A 216 4.96 0.58 -16.36
CA ILE A 216 3.81 -0.31 -16.07
C ILE A 216 2.68 -0.06 -17.06
N ALA A 217 2.33 1.19 -17.35
CA ALA A 217 1.27 1.53 -18.31
C ALA A 217 1.56 1.01 -19.72
N THR A 218 2.84 0.99 -20.10
CA THR A 218 3.29 0.44 -21.39
C THR A 218 3.13 -1.08 -21.40
N GLU A 219 3.56 -1.76 -20.35
CA GLU A 219 3.41 -3.21 -20.17
C GLU A 219 1.93 -3.63 -20.18
N GLU A 220 1.05 -2.81 -19.58
CA GLU A 220 -0.40 -3.04 -19.51
C GLU A 220 -1.17 -2.61 -20.79
N GLY A 221 -0.47 -2.09 -21.81
CA GLY A 221 -1.06 -1.67 -23.08
C GLY A 221 -1.96 -0.45 -22.99
N LEU A 222 -1.72 0.44 -22.02
CA LEU A 222 -2.54 1.63 -21.76
C LEU A 222 -1.81 2.96 -21.96
N ALA A 223 -0.55 2.94 -22.43
CA ALA A 223 0.30 4.13 -22.58
C ALA A 223 -0.33 5.26 -23.40
N ASP A 224 -1.18 4.94 -24.36
CA ASP A 224 -1.86 5.93 -25.22
C ASP A 224 -3.00 6.67 -24.49
N ARG A 225 -3.46 6.15 -23.36
CA ARG A 225 -4.63 6.69 -22.63
C ARG A 225 -4.34 7.15 -21.21
N ILE A 226 -3.13 6.91 -20.73
CA ILE A 226 -2.69 7.38 -19.41
C ILE A 226 -1.40 8.17 -19.54
N SER A 227 -1.36 9.35 -18.95
CA SER A 227 -0.19 10.21 -18.88
C SER A 227 0.22 10.37 -17.40
N TYR A 228 1.48 10.76 -17.20
CA TYR A 228 2.05 10.96 -15.85
C TYR A 228 2.65 12.35 -15.78
N HIS A 229 2.23 13.12 -14.81
CA HIS A 229 2.68 14.48 -14.55
C HIS A 229 3.46 14.53 -13.22
N PRO A 230 4.79 14.68 -13.27
CA PRO A 230 5.60 14.83 -12.07
C PRO A 230 5.26 16.12 -11.33
N ALA A 231 4.99 16.02 -10.03
CA ALA A 231 4.73 17.20 -9.21
C ALA A 231 4.99 16.96 -7.73
N GLU A 232 5.51 17.97 -7.07
CA GLU A 232 5.46 18.11 -5.61
C GLU A 232 4.16 18.77 -5.18
N PHE A 233 3.34 18.07 -4.43
CA PHE A 233 1.99 18.52 -4.12
C PHE A 233 1.92 19.90 -3.45
N ALA A 234 2.91 20.22 -2.60
CA ALA A 234 2.94 21.51 -1.91
C ALA A 234 3.39 22.68 -2.80
N HIS A 235 4.26 22.42 -3.75
CA HIS A 235 5.01 23.48 -4.45
C HIS A 235 4.63 23.65 -5.91
N ASP A 236 4.36 22.54 -6.62
CA ASP A 236 4.17 22.57 -8.06
C ASP A 236 2.70 22.80 -8.45
N GLU A 237 2.50 23.39 -9.61
CA GLU A 237 1.18 23.52 -10.22
C GLU A 237 0.76 22.18 -10.88
N PHE A 238 -0.55 21.94 -10.89
CA PHE A 238 -1.12 20.76 -11.54
C PHE A 238 -1.76 21.13 -12.88
N PRO A 239 -1.81 20.17 -13.84
CA PRO A 239 -2.55 20.36 -15.09
C PRO A 239 -4.04 20.57 -14.78
N THR A 240 -4.73 21.32 -15.63
CA THR A 240 -6.13 21.71 -15.43
C THR A 240 -7.08 21.13 -16.46
N GLY A 241 -8.38 21.32 -16.27
CA GLY A 241 -9.41 20.95 -17.22
C GLY A 241 -9.89 19.51 -17.10
N PHE A 242 -9.95 18.99 -15.88
CA PHE A 242 -10.44 17.64 -15.58
C PHE A 242 -11.96 17.65 -15.31
N ASP A 243 -12.61 16.59 -15.73
CA ASP A 243 -14.02 16.33 -15.43
C ASP A 243 -14.15 15.62 -14.08
N LEU A 244 -13.14 14.83 -13.74
CA LEU A 244 -13.06 14.01 -12.53
C LEU A 244 -11.66 14.04 -11.94
N VAL A 245 -11.57 14.18 -10.62
CA VAL A 245 -10.36 13.93 -9.84
C VAL A 245 -10.64 12.77 -8.89
N ILE A 246 -9.74 11.80 -8.82
CA ILE A 246 -9.74 10.75 -7.81
C ILE A 246 -8.56 10.98 -6.87
N LYS A 247 -8.82 10.90 -5.56
CA LYS A 247 -7.84 10.84 -4.50
C LYS A 247 -8.07 9.52 -3.75
N CYS A 248 -7.19 8.54 -3.97
CA CYS A 248 -7.35 7.18 -3.44
C CYS A 248 -6.12 6.78 -2.66
N ASP A 249 -6.27 6.54 -1.36
CA ASP A 249 -5.20 6.12 -0.43
C ASP A 249 -3.99 7.07 -0.40
N VAL A 250 -4.25 8.36 -0.39
CA VAL A 250 -3.22 9.40 -0.34
C VAL A 250 -3.34 10.19 0.96
N ILE A 251 -2.38 9.99 1.87
CA ILE A 251 -2.44 10.54 3.24
C ILE A 251 -1.91 11.98 3.26
N VAL A 252 -2.47 12.81 2.40
CA VAL A 252 -2.23 14.26 2.39
C VAL A 252 -3.58 14.96 2.45
N PHE A 253 -3.78 15.78 3.48
CA PHE A 253 -5.01 16.49 3.73
C PHE A 253 -4.71 17.96 4.02
N GLY A 254 -5.62 18.85 3.66
CA GLY A 254 -5.51 20.26 3.96
C GLY A 254 -6.31 21.13 3.00
N VAL A 255 -6.77 22.26 3.50
CA VAL A 255 -7.53 23.24 2.69
C VAL A 255 -6.70 23.72 1.49
N TRP A 256 -5.38 23.86 1.66
CA TRP A 256 -4.47 24.26 0.58
C TRP A 256 -4.49 23.27 -0.58
N LEU A 257 -4.44 21.95 -0.27
CA LEU A 257 -4.50 20.91 -1.27
C LEU A 257 -5.86 20.93 -1.99
N PHE A 258 -6.94 20.96 -1.21
CA PHE A 258 -8.27 20.93 -1.79
C PHE A 258 -8.57 22.15 -2.65
N LYS A 259 -7.99 23.31 -2.35
CA LYS A 259 -8.03 24.48 -3.25
C LYS A 259 -7.33 24.21 -4.59
N LYS A 260 -6.14 23.55 -4.58
CA LYS A 260 -5.47 23.12 -5.81
C LYS A 260 -6.33 22.12 -6.59
N LEU A 261 -6.90 21.11 -5.93
CA LEU A 261 -7.79 20.14 -6.59
C LEU A 261 -9.09 20.78 -7.12
N TRP A 262 -9.58 21.81 -6.46
CA TRP A 262 -10.72 22.59 -6.97
C TRP A 262 -10.34 23.35 -8.24
N GLN A 263 -9.16 23.95 -8.31
CA GLN A 263 -8.68 24.72 -9.45
C GLN A 263 -8.53 23.87 -10.70
N VAL A 264 -8.04 22.63 -10.60
CA VAL A 264 -7.81 21.71 -11.75
C VAL A 264 -9.09 21.21 -12.38
N LEU A 265 -10.19 21.19 -11.65
CA LEU A 265 -11.49 20.76 -12.14
C LEU A 265 -12.16 21.79 -13.05
N LYS A 266 -12.84 21.34 -14.08
CA LYS A 266 -13.80 22.16 -14.86
C LYS A 266 -14.99 22.59 -13.97
N PRO A 267 -15.70 23.66 -14.32
CA PRO A 267 -17.00 23.94 -13.69
C PRO A 267 -17.92 22.73 -13.73
N GLY A 268 -18.47 22.35 -12.57
CA GLY A 268 -19.28 21.15 -12.41
C GLY A 268 -18.52 19.82 -12.36
N GLY A 269 -17.18 19.86 -12.44
CA GLY A 269 -16.32 18.69 -12.26
C GLY A 269 -16.40 18.12 -10.83
N ARG A 270 -16.01 16.88 -10.67
CA ARG A 270 -16.18 16.13 -9.42
C ARG A 270 -14.84 15.67 -8.84
N LEU A 271 -14.76 15.69 -7.52
CA LEU A 271 -13.70 15.06 -6.74
C LEU A 271 -14.28 13.84 -6.04
N VAL A 272 -13.64 12.70 -6.20
CA VAL A 272 -13.96 11.45 -5.53
C VAL A 272 -12.86 11.12 -4.54
N PHE A 273 -13.26 10.87 -3.31
CA PHE A 273 -12.42 10.37 -2.24
C PHE A 273 -12.61 8.88 -2.05
N VAL A 274 -11.49 8.15 -1.90
CA VAL A 274 -11.44 6.74 -1.51
C VAL A 274 -10.36 6.63 -0.44
N GLU A 275 -10.75 6.69 0.83
CA GLU A 275 -9.79 6.82 1.93
C GLU A 275 -10.20 6.01 3.16
N HIS A 276 -9.22 5.69 3.98
CA HIS A 276 -9.46 5.30 5.36
C HIS A 276 -9.51 6.56 6.23
N LEU A 277 -10.60 6.75 6.96
CA LEU A 277 -10.80 7.90 7.82
C LEU A 277 -10.96 7.46 9.28
N SER A 278 -10.52 8.31 10.20
CA SER A 278 -10.65 8.06 11.63
C SER A 278 -12.11 8.21 12.07
N PRO A 279 -12.63 7.30 12.93
CA PRO A 279 -13.97 7.44 13.49
C PRO A 279 -14.14 8.67 14.38
N THR A 280 -13.09 9.01 15.14
CA THR A 280 -13.02 10.18 16.02
C THR A 280 -11.65 10.83 15.90
N GLU A 281 -11.52 12.06 16.39
CA GLU A 281 -10.28 12.85 16.33
C GLU A 281 -9.06 12.18 16.98
N TYR A 282 -9.29 11.34 18.01
CA TYR A 282 -8.22 10.65 18.76
C TYR A 282 -8.22 9.15 18.53
N SER A 283 -8.63 8.71 17.35
CA SER A 283 -8.65 7.30 17.01
C SER A 283 -8.02 7.04 15.64
N ALA A 284 -7.59 5.82 15.42
CA ALA A 284 -7.15 5.34 14.12
C ALA A 284 -8.32 4.67 13.37
N PRO A 285 -8.29 4.61 12.03
CA PRO A 285 -9.18 3.76 11.27
C PRO A 285 -9.06 2.31 11.79
N PRO A 286 -10.17 1.58 12.01
CA PRO A 286 -10.14 0.26 12.66
C PRO A 286 -9.22 -0.77 11.98
N THR A 287 -9.03 -0.66 10.68
CA THR A 287 -8.19 -1.55 9.89
C THR A 287 -6.73 -1.08 9.75
N ARG A 288 -6.43 0.12 10.26
CA ARG A 288 -5.09 0.74 10.17
C ARG A 288 -4.53 1.17 11.53
N VAL A 289 -5.02 0.59 12.63
CA VAL A 289 -4.58 0.96 13.98
C VAL A 289 -3.08 0.77 14.15
N GLU A 290 -2.54 -0.38 13.74
CA GLU A 290 -1.11 -0.66 13.79
C GLU A 290 -0.31 0.32 12.91
N TRP A 291 -0.74 0.52 11.68
CA TRP A 291 -0.09 1.41 10.74
C TRP A 291 -0.08 2.86 11.24
N THR A 292 -1.22 3.35 11.76
CA THR A 292 -1.33 4.69 12.35
C THR A 292 -0.42 4.85 13.57
N PHE A 293 -0.34 3.82 14.43
CA PHE A 293 0.58 3.81 15.54
C PHE A 293 2.04 3.91 15.08
N LEU A 294 2.44 3.12 14.10
CA LEU A 294 3.80 3.14 13.55
C LEU A 294 4.17 4.48 12.93
N ASP A 295 3.25 5.13 12.24
CA ASP A 295 3.51 6.46 11.68
C ASP A 295 3.54 7.55 12.76
N SER A 296 2.79 7.39 13.85
CA SER A 296 2.91 8.28 15.03
C SER A 296 4.27 8.18 15.73
N LEU A 297 4.97 7.06 15.59
CA LEU A 297 6.34 6.91 16.10
C LEU A 297 7.39 7.60 15.20
N VAL A 298 6.99 7.93 13.98
CA VAL A 298 7.80 8.68 13.01
C VAL A 298 7.55 10.18 13.19
N ASP A 299 6.28 10.57 13.22
CA ASP A 299 5.81 11.93 13.45
C ASP A 299 4.76 11.92 14.57
N PRO A 300 5.07 12.48 15.75
CA PRO A 300 4.15 12.49 16.89
C PRO A 300 2.87 13.29 16.63
N TYR A 301 2.85 14.12 15.59
CA TYR A 301 1.67 14.88 15.16
C TYR A 301 0.89 14.20 14.04
N PHE A 302 1.34 13.02 13.61
CA PHE A 302 0.64 12.25 12.59
C PHE A 302 -0.79 11.92 13.01
N SER A 303 -1.73 12.25 12.14
CA SER A 303 -3.15 11.93 12.36
C SER A 303 -3.86 11.69 11.03
N ILE A 304 -4.81 10.78 11.05
CA ILE A 304 -5.76 10.59 9.95
C ILE A 304 -7.05 11.34 10.31
N PRO A 305 -7.52 12.28 9.49
CA PRO A 305 -8.69 13.07 9.82
C PRO A 305 -9.98 12.23 9.84
N THR A 306 -10.98 12.75 10.55
CA THR A 306 -12.35 12.23 10.49
C THR A 306 -13.04 12.70 9.20
N LEU A 307 -14.13 12.04 8.82
CA LEU A 307 -14.95 12.46 7.69
C LEU A 307 -15.42 13.92 7.84
N THR A 308 -15.87 14.31 9.04
CA THR A 308 -16.34 15.67 9.31
C THR A 308 -15.23 16.71 9.08
N GLN A 309 -14.00 16.41 9.51
CA GLN A 309 -12.87 17.30 9.27
C GLN A 309 -12.55 17.43 7.78
N VAL A 310 -12.55 16.32 7.03
CA VAL A 310 -12.31 16.35 5.58
C VAL A 310 -13.41 17.13 4.87
N GLN A 311 -14.68 16.92 5.21
CA GLN A 311 -15.81 17.66 4.65
C GLN A 311 -15.73 19.14 4.93
N SER A 312 -15.32 19.54 6.15
CA SER A 312 -15.08 20.94 6.50
C SER A 312 -13.96 21.56 5.65
N MET A 313 -12.84 20.88 5.47
CA MET A 313 -11.73 21.35 4.62
C MET A 313 -12.16 21.51 3.15
N LEU A 314 -12.96 20.60 2.63
CA LEU A 314 -13.50 20.66 1.26
C LEU A 314 -14.42 21.87 1.09
N THR A 315 -15.34 22.09 2.02
CA THR A 315 -16.23 23.24 1.99
C THR A 315 -15.45 24.56 2.05
N GLN A 316 -14.42 24.65 2.89
CA GLN A 316 -13.51 25.81 2.96
C GLN A 316 -12.71 26.01 1.67
N ALA A 317 -12.47 24.95 0.91
CA ALA A 317 -11.79 25.01 -0.39
C ALA A 317 -12.74 25.40 -1.55
N GLY A 318 -14.05 25.49 -1.31
CA GLY A 318 -15.05 25.87 -2.30
C GLY A 318 -15.83 24.71 -2.90
N PHE A 319 -15.64 23.48 -2.44
CA PHE A 319 -16.42 22.34 -2.92
C PHE A 319 -17.82 22.30 -2.31
N GLN A 320 -18.77 21.89 -3.12
CA GLN A 320 -20.09 21.48 -2.67
C GLN A 320 -20.07 19.97 -2.39
N LEU A 321 -20.37 19.59 -1.15
CA LEU A 321 -20.49 18.19 -0.79
C LEU A 321 -21.69 17.54 -1.47
N MET A 322 -21.50 16.37 -2.05
CA MET A 322 -22.60 15.62 -2.64
C MET A 322 -23.20 14.64 -1.60
N PRO A 323 -24.51 14.40 -1.65
CA PRO A 323 -25.11 13.42 -0.76
C PRO A 323 -24.61 12.00 -1.04
N GLY A 324 -24.59 11.17 -0.01
CA GLY A 324 -24.18 9.78 -0.09
C GLY A 324 -22.72 9.57 0.30
N GLN A 325 -22.56 8.71 1.27
CA GLN A 325 -21.28 8.14 1.70
C GLN A 325 -21.42 6.63 1.56
N HIS A 326 -20.40 6.00 1.01
CA HIS A 326 -20.36 4.55 0.86
C HIS A 326 -19.15 4.00 1.59
N THR A 327 -19.30 2.79 2.10
CA THR A 327 -18.18 2.03 2.67
C THR A 327 -18.06 0.70 1.94
N PHE A 328 -16.85 0.24 1.71
CA PHE A 328 -16.60 -1.07 1.12
C PHE A 328 -15.34 -1.71 1.70
N GLY A 329 -15.23 -3.03 1.52
CA GLY A 329 -14.10 -3.80 1.99
C GLY A 329 -13.80 -3.55 3.47
N PRO A 330 -12.54 -3.55 3.87
CA PRO A 330 -12.15 -3.40 5.26
C PRO A 330 -12.10 -1.92 5.72
N GLY A 331 -13.19 -1.16 5.54
CA GLY A 331 -13.35 0.20 6.10
C GLY A 331 -12.90 1.35 5.19
N TRP A 332 -12.90 1.14 3.87
CA TRP A 332 -12.78 2.22 2.92
C TRP A 332 -14.03 3.09 2.92
N VAL A 333 -13.82 4.40 2.96
CA VAL A 333 -14.88 5.41 2.85
C VAL A 333 -14.80 6.07 1.49
N VAL A 334 -15.93 6.10 0.78
CA VAL A 334 -16.05 6.79 -0.52
C VAL A 334 -17.12 7.85 -0.42
N PHE A 335 -16.79 9.05 -0.87
CA PHE A 335 -17.73 10.16 -1.00
C PHE A 335 -17.30 11.10 -2.12
N GLN A 336 -18.20 12.00 -2.50
CA GLN A 336 -18.00 12.91 -3.62
C GLN A 336 -18.17 14.36 -3.19
N ALA A 337 -17.46 15.25 -3.89
CA ALA A 337 -17.65 16.68 -3.82
C ALA A 337 -17.61 17.28 -5.24
N ARG A 338 -18.31 18.37 -5.47
CA ARG A 338 -18.44 19.04 -6.78
C ARG A 338 -17.86 20.44 -6.73
N LYS A 339 -17.20 20.82 -7.83
CA LYS A 339 -16.82 22.22 -8.09
C LYS A 339 -18.00 23.07 -8.50
#